data_f93bd645c94806386e01b0ea4f79c499
#
_entry.id   f93bd645c94806386e01b0ea4f79c499
#
_cell.length_a   1.000
_cell.length_b   1.000
_cell.length_c   1.000
_cell.angle_alpha   90.00
_cell.angle_beta   90.00
_cell.angle_gamma   90.00
#
_symmetry.space_group_name_H-M   'P 1'
#
loop_
_entity.id
_entity.type
_entity.pdbx_description
1 polymer ?
#
loop_
_entity_poly.entity_id
_entity_poly.type
_entity_poly.pdbx_seq_one_letter_code
_entity_poly.pdbx_strand_id
1 'polypeptide(L)'
;AESRNVEREALIDSEILRGQRCAWILGTYIQSPAGNKADDLLEAMEVAAPAIDFSHPRGCDKPVRYAALPEYQTDLTKALKGAVNKLTTRVEGIVHPLPPALPCWLVLDCDNDLYPLIEEQLKADLSLKTGRIFRLMTGKGLGAFDAWLDKRWDTPGILVVITLSLPASPREEDADAVSMVVLSNRNTHAWPDALCLHRPERGTETTLTKTLTRA
;
A
#
# COMPACT_ATOMS: atom_id res chain seq x y z
N ALA A 1 -10.71 -22.22 -40.14
CA ALA A 1 -9.43 -21.49 -39.96
C ALA A 1 -9.68 -20.03 -39.55
N GLU A 2 -10.54 -19.28 -40.24
CA GLU A 2 -10.86 -17.87 -39.95
C GLU A 2 -11.43 -17.64 -38.55
N SER A 3 -12.37 -18.47 -38.10
CA SER A 3 -12.99 -18.35 -36.76
C SER A 3 -11.94 -18.44 -35.63
N ARG A 4 -10.97 -19.35 -35.74
CA ARG A 4 -9.89 -19.48 -34.76
C ARG A 4 -8.95 -18.27 -34.72
N ASN A 5 -8.73 -17.62 -35.87
CA ASN A 5 -7.90 -16.42 -35.91
C ASN A 5 -8.61 -15.24 -35.28
N VAL A 6 -9.89 -15.06 -35.51
CA VAL A 6 -10.71 -14.00 -34.89
C VAL A 6 -10.76 -14.17 -33.36
N GLU A 7 -10.96 -15.41 -32.87
CA GLU A 7 -10.95 -15.70 -31.43
C GLU A 7 -9.57 -15.43 -30.80
N ARG A 8 -8.50 -15.78 -31.50
CA ARG A 8 -7.13 -15.50 -31.05
C ARG A 8 -6.82 -14.01 -30.99
N GLU A 9 -7.21 -13.25 -32.00
CA GLU A 9 -7.03 -11.80 -32.04
C GLU A 9 -7.83 -11.13 -30.93
N ALA A 10 -9.08 -11.50 -30.72
CA ALA A 10 -9.90 -10.98 -29.62
C ALA A 10 -9.30 -11.29 -28.23
N LEU A 11 -8.66 -12.45 -28.07
CA LEU A 11 -7.96 -12.82 -26.83
C LEU A 11 -6.72 -11.97 -26.61
N ILE A 12 -5.93 -11.73 -27.67
CA ILE A 12 -4.75 -10.86 -27.62
C ILE A 12 -5.17 -9.43 -27.26
N ASP A 13 -6.20 -8.88 -27.91
CA ASP A 13 -6.70 -7.55 -27.65
C ASP A 13 -7.20 -7.41 -26.21
N SER A 14 -7.90 -8.42 -25.70
CA SER A 14 -8.38 -8.42 -24.30
C SER A 14 -7.23 -8.43 -23.30
N GLU A 15 -6.16 -9.18 -23.55
CA GLU A 15 -4.98 -9.20 -22.69
C GLU A 15 -4.17 -7.90 -22.77
N ILE A 16 -4.09 -7.27 -23.94
CA ILE A 16 -3.48 -5.95 -24.10
C ILE A 16 -4.27 -4.91 -23.27
N LEU A 17 -5.59 -4.86 -23.42
CA LEU A 17 -6.44 -3.97 -22.63
C LEU A 17 -6.34 -4.23 -21.13
N ARG A 18 -6.22 -5.50 -20.74
CA ARG A 18 -6.02 -5.87 -19.35
C ARG A 18 -4.66 -5.38 -18.83
N GLY A 19 -3.61 -5.50 -19.62
CA GLY A 19 -2.28 -5.01 -19.30
C GLY A 19 -2.21 -3.48 -19.13
N GLN A 20 -3.07 -2.74 -19.83
CA GLN A 20 -3.14 -1.27 -19.78
C GLN A 20 -3.95 -0.73 -18.59
N ARG A 21 -4.57 -1.60 -17.77
CA ARG A 21 -5.29 -1.16 -16.58
C ARG A 21 -4.33 -0.50 -15.61
N CYS A 22 -4.75 0.61 -15.07
CA CYS A 22 -3.98 1.39 -14.09
C CYS A 22 -4.89 1.92 -12.98
N ALA A 23 -4.30 2.48 -11.95
CA ALA A 23 -5.02 3.21 -10.93
C ALA A 23 -4.37 4.57 -10.68
N TRP A 24 -5.15 5.49 -10.15
CA TRP A 24 -4.69 6.83 -9.78
C TRP A 24 -4.41 6.88 -8.29
N ILE A 25 -3.22 7.36 -7.94
CA ILE A 25 -2.80 7.57 -6.56
C ILE A 25 -3.48 8.84 -6.05
N LEU A 26 -4.45 8.70 -5.17
CA LEU A 26 -5.18 9.82 -4.58
C LEU A 26 -4.45 10.40 -3.36
N GLY A 27 -3.62 9.62 -2.71
CA GLY A 27 -2.80 10.06 -1.61
C GLY A 27 -1.98 8.94 -1.00
N THR A 28 -0.92 9.35 -0.33
CA THR A 28 0.04 8.45 0.33
C THR A 28 0.35 8.93 1.74
N TYR A 29 0.81 8.02 2.55
CA TYR A 29 1.40 8.29 3.85
C TYR A 29 2.53 7.31 4.08
N ILE A 30 3.63 7.78 4.64
CA ILE A 30 4.71 6.94 5.11
C ILE A 30 5.26 7.47 6.42
N GLN A 31 5.67 6.56 7.27
CA GLN A 31 6.42 6.82 8.49
C GLN A 31 7.49 5.74 8.61
N SER A 32 8.73 6.16 8.66
CA SER A 32 9.89 5.29 8.78
C SER A 32 10.99 5.98 9.58
N PRO A 33 12.00 5.27 10.07
CA PRO A 33 13.16 5.88 10.72
C PRO A 33 13.94 6.83 9.81
N ALA A 34 13.86 6.66 8.49
CA ALA A 34 14.49 7.53 7.51
C ALA A 34 13.70 8.84 7.28
N GLY A 35 12.46 8.93 7.74
CA GLY A 35 11.62 10.12 7.59
C GLY A 35 10.18 9.79 7.17
N ASN A 36 9.42 10.86 6.94
CA ASN A 36 7.99 10.80 6.68
C ASN A 36 7.61 11.38 5.30
N LYS A 37 8.57 11.85 4.53
CA LYS A 37 8.39 12.43 3.21
C LYS A 37 9.18 11.64 2.17
N ALA A 38 8.75 11.72 0.92
CA ALA A 38 9.45 11.06 -0.19
C ALA A 38 10.90 11.54 -0.32
N ASP A 39 11.15 12.83 -0.13
CA ASP A 39 12.49 13.41 -0.22
C ASP A 39 13.44 12.85 0.86
N ASP A 40 12.95 12.71 2.10
CA ASP A 40 13.72 12.11 3.21
C ASP A 40 14.15 10.68 2.87
N LEU A 41 13.24 9.92 2.25
CA LEU A 41 13.50 8.53 1.85
C LEU A 41 14.50 8.45 0.69
N LEU A 42 14.35 9.33 -0.31
CA LEU A 42 15.28 9.38 -1.44
C LEU A 42 16.67 9.74 -0.97
N GLU A 43 16.81 10.76 -0.09
CA GLU A 43 18.09 11.13 0.51
C GLU A 43 18.71 9.97 1.29
N ALA A 44 17.92 9.26 2.11
CA ALA A 44 18.41 8.10 2.85
C ALA A 44 18.87 6.95 1.92
N MET A 45 18.22 6.76 0.78
CA MET A 45 18.60 5.77 -0.23
C MET A 45 19.90 6.17 -0.96
N GLU A 46 20.08 7.46 -1.29
CA GLU A 46 21.26 7.96 -2.00
C GLU A 46 22.53 7.93 -1.12
N VAL A 47 22.38 8.30 0.15
CA VAL A 47 23.51 8.36 1.09
C VAL A 47 23.89 6.98 1.61
N ALA A 48 23.04 5.96 1.36
CA ALA A 48 23.20 4.61 1.93
C ALA A 48 23.47 4.65 3.45
N ALA A 49 22.98 5.69 4.13
CA ALA A 49 23.15 5.88 5.55
C ALA A 49 21.96 5.24 6.27
N PRO A 50 22.12 4.04 6.78
CA PRO A 50 21.04 3.40 7.52
C PRO A 50 20.86 4.16 8.84
N ALA A 51 19.63 4.57 9.12
CA ALA A 51 19.21 4.93 10.48
C ALA A 51 19.15 3.66 11.36
N ILE A 52 20.18 2.80 11.23
CA ILE A 52 20.25 1.49 11.88
C ILE A 52 21.25 1.60 13.00
N ASP A 53 20.74 1.62 14.23
CA ASP A 53 21.54 1.61 15.42
C ASP A 53 21.40 0.27 16.17
N PHE A 54 22.44 -0.08 16.94
CA PHE A 54 22.30 -1.15 17.91
C PHE A 54 21.37 -0.71 19.03
N SER A 55 20.23 -1.35 19.12
CA SER A 55 19.24 -1.10 20.15
C SER A 55 18.76 -2.40 20.78
N HIS A 56 18.10 -2.30 21.92
CA HIS A 56 17.33 -3.40 22.50
C HIS A 56 15.89 -3.26 22.01
N PRO A 57 15.55 -3.86 20.87
CA PRO A 57 14.22 -3.72 20.34
C PRO A 57 13.21 -4.50 21.19
N ARG A 58 11.94 -4.13 21.08
CA ARG A 58 10.84 -4.86 21.70
C ARG A 58 10.96 -6.37 21.42
N GLY A 59 10.72 -7.17 22.45
CA GLY A 59 10.74 -8.64 22.32
C GLY A 59 12.12 -9.30 22.14
N CYS A 60 13.20 -8.53 22.26
CA CYS A 60 14.56 -9.06 22.18
C CYS A 60 15.35 -8.83 23.46
N ASP A 61 16.02 -9.87 23.93
CA ASP A 61 16.90 -9.79 25.11
C ASP A 61 18.30 -9.26 24.76
N LYS A 62 18.64 -9.23 23.48
CA LYS A 62 19.96 -8.82 22.99
C LYS A 62 19.83 -7.62 22.05
N PRO A 63 20.83 -6.73 22.02
CA PRO A 63 20.86 -5.65 21.05
C PRO A 63 21.06 -6.23 19.65
N VAL A 64 20.33 -5.67 18.68
CA VAL A 64 20.45 -5.98 17.25
C VAL A 64 20.56 -4.68 16.44
N ARG A 65 21.16 -4.75 15.28
CA ARG A 65 21.14 -3.65 14.30
C ARG A 65 19.77 -3.57 13.66
N TYR A 66 19.02 -2.51 13.99
CA TYR A 66 17.64 -2.39 13.65
C TYR A 66 17.21 -0.93 13.55
N ALA A 67 16.49 -0.58 12.52
CA ALA A 67 15.96 0.78 12.33
C ALA A 67 14.60 0.92 13.02
N ALA A 68 14.59 1.47 14.21
CA ALA A 68 13.41 1.58 15.06
C ALA A 68 12.65 2.88 14.86
N LEU A 69 11.31 2.79 14.91
CA LEU A 69 10.46 3.94 15.21
C LEU A 69 10.27 4.02 16.73
N PRO A 70 10.78 5.08 17.39
CA PRO A 70 10.86 5.13 18.87
C PRO A 70 9.50 4.94 19.56
N GLU A 71 8.43 5.46 18.99
CA GLU A 71 7.07 5.37 19.55
C GLU A 71 6.55 3.93 19.65
N TYR A 72 7.08 3.00 18.84
CA TYR A 72 6.66 1.60 18.84
C TYR A 72 7.50 0.71 19.77
N GLN A 73 8.53 1.27 20.43
CA GLN A 73 9.42 0.50 21.29
C GLN A 73 8.90 0.32 22.72
N THR A 74 8.15 1.29 23.25
CA THR A 74 7.72 1.31 24.65
C THR A 74 6.36 0.67 24.88
N ASP A 75 5.37 1.00 24.05
CA ASP A 75 3.99 0.50 24.14
C ASP A 75 3.43 0.34 22.73
N LEU A 76 3.64 -0.84 22.19
CA LEU A 76 3.19 -1.17 20.83
C LEU A 76 1.68 -1.01 20.66
N THR A 77 0.88 -1.40 21.67
CA THR A 77 -0.58 -1.31 21.58
C THR A 77 -1.05 0.14 21.50
N LYS A 78 -0.49 1.01 22.33
CA LYS A 78 -0.82 2.45 22.29
C LYS A 78 -0.37 3.10 20.98
N ALA A 79 0.84 2.76 20.54
CA ALA A 79 1.38 3.27 19.29
C ALA A 79 0.55 2.83 18.07
N LEU A 80 0.13 1.57 18.01
CA LEU A 80 -0.76 1.06 16.97
C LEU A 80 -2.11 1.78 16.93
N LYS A 81 -2.73 2.03 18.09
CA LYS A 81 -3.95 2.84 18.16
C LYS A 81 -3.73 4.25 17.61
N GLY A 82 -2.61 4.87 17.94
CA GLY A 82 -2.21 6.16 17.40
C GLY A 82 -2.02 6.13 15.88
N ALA A 83 -1.35 5.10 15.36
CA ALA A 83 -1.16 4.90 13.94
C ALA A 83 -2.49 4.71 13.20
N VAL A 84 -3.36 3.83 13.69
CA VAL A 84 -4.71 3.62 13.13
C VAL A 84 -5.48 4.94 13.08
N ASN A 85 -5.47 5.73 14.15
CA ASN A 85 -6.15 7.02 14.16
C ASN A 85 -5.56 8.00 13.12
N LYS A 86 -4.24 8.08 12.97
CA LYS A 86 -3.58 8.93 11.96
C LYS A 86 -3.94 8.46 10.54
N LEU A 87 -3.85 7.17 10.27
CA LEU A 87 -4.13 6.58 8.95
C LEU A 87 -5.60 6.80 8.56
N THR A 88 -6.53 6.50 9.46
CA THR A 88 -7.97 6.65 9.19
C THR A 88 -8.38 8.09 8.96
N THR A 89 -7.80 9.05 9.69
CA THR A 89 -8.01 10.49 9.46
C THR A 89 -7.45 10.94 8.10
N ARG A 90 -6.32 10.39 7.68
CA ARG A 90 -5.78 10.65 6.34
C ARG A 90 -6.66 10.09 5.24
N VAL A 91 -7.10 8.84 5.39
CA VAL A 91 -8.04 8.23 4.44
C VAL A 91 -9.32 9.07 4.33
N GLU A 92 -9.90 9.50 5.47
CA GLU A 92 -11.07 10.36 5.49
C GLU A 92 -10.87 11.61 4.63
N GLY A 93 -9.80 12.37 4.85
CA GLY A 93 -9.51 13.58 4.07
C GLY A 93 -9.37 13.32 2.57
N ILE A 94 -8.83 12.15 2.19
CA ILE A 94 -8.65 11.78 0.79
C ILE A 94 -9.98 11.35 0.15
N VAL A 95 -10.81 10.58 0.84
CA VAL A 95 -12.05 10.03 0.25
C VAL A 95 -13.25 10.94 0.41
N HIS A 96 -13.18 11.95 1.29
CA HIS A 96 -14.29 12.87 1.57
C HIS A 96 -14.84 13.57 0.30
N PRO A 97 -14.02 14.11 -0.62
CA PRO A 97 -14.50 14.78 -1.82
C PRO A 97 -15.05 13.83 -2.89
N LEU A 98 -14.93 12.51 -2.70
CA LEU A 98 -15.36 11.52 -3.68
C LEU A 98 -16.83 11.13 -3.47
N PRO A 99 -17.55 10.69 -4.51
CA PRO A 99 -18.93 10.24 -4.40
C PRO A 99 -19.10 9.20 -3.30
N PRO A 100 -20.07 9.36 -2.36
CA PRO A 100 -20.21 8.48 -1.19
C PRO A 100 -20.57 7.03 -1.54
N ALA A 101 -21.20 6.82 -2.69
CA ALA A 101 -21.61 5.49 -3.17
C ALA A 101 -20.45 4.65 -3.77
N LEU A 102 -19.25 5.22 -3.92
CA LEU A 102 -18.13 4.45 -4.44
C LEU A 102 -17.76 3.31 -3.49
N PRO A 103 -17.71 2.06 -3.97
CA PRO A 103 -17.29 0.94 -3.16
C PRO A 103 -15.82 1.07 -2.76
N CYS A 104 -15.52 0.72 -1.51
CA CYS A 104 -14.20 0.82 -0.93
C CYS A 104 -13.68 -0.58 -0.55
N TRP A 105 -12.42 -0.83 -0.86
CA TRP A 105 -11.69 -2.02 -0.44
C TRP A 105 -10.52 -1.63 0.45
N LEU A 106 -10.18 -2.52 1.36
CA LEU A 106 -9.07 -2.38 2.28
C LEU A 106 -8.17 -3.63 2.17
N VAL A 107 -6.90 -3.39 1.95
CA VAL A 107 -5.84 -4.38 2.13
C VAL A 107 -5.03 -3.97 3.35
N LEU A 108 -4.93 -4.88 4.30
CA LEU A 108 -4.05 -4.75 5.45
C LEU A 108 -2.89 -5.73 5.28
N ASP A 109 -1.70 -5.20 5.05
CA ASP A 109 -0.45 -5.96 4.96
C ASP A 109 0.35 -5.72 6.24
N CYS A 110 0.33 -6.68 7.14
CA CYS A 110 1.07 -6.63 8.39
C CYS A 110 1.44 -8.05 8.86
N ASP A 111 2.27 -8.12 9.89
CA ASP A 111 2.59 -9.38 10.52
C ASP A 111 1.33 -10.05 11.12
N ASN A 112 1.30 -11.37 11.07
CA ASN A 112 0.12 -12.15 11.47
C ASN A 112 -0.31 -11.89 12.92
N ASP A 113 0.64 -11.62 13.81
CA ASP A 113 0.36 -11.33 15.22
C ASP A 113 -0.32 -9.98 15.44
N LEU A 114 -0.11 -9.03 14.53
CA LEU A 114 -0.71 -7.70 14.59
C LEU A 114 -2.09 -7.66 13.94
N TYR A 115 -2.33 -8.54 12.98
CA TYR A 115 -3.53 -8.53 12.15
C TYR A 115 -4.84 -8.51 12.98
N PRO A 116 -5.05 -9.42 13.94
CA PRO A 116 -6.28 -9.44 14.73
C PRO A 116 -6.48 -8.20 15.60
N LEU A 117 -5.37 -7.59 16.04
CA LEU A 117 -5.41 -6.41 16.92
C LEU A 117 -5.83 -5.14 16.18
N ILE A 118 -5.59 -5.09 14.89
CA ILE A 118 -5.73 -3.86 14.09
C ILE A 118 -6.93 -3.91 13.17
N GLU A 119 -7.27 -5.07 12.64
CA GLU A 119 -8.28 -5.23 11.59
C GLU A 119 -9.64 -4.66 11.99
N GLU A 120 -10.17 -5.08 13.13
CA GLU A 120 -11.51 -4.65 13.57
C GLU A 120 -11.52 -3.16 13.92
N GLN A 121 -10.49 -2.68 14.62
CA GLN A 121 -10.40 -1.27 14.96
C GLN A 121 -10.28 -0.40 13.70
N LEU A 122 -9.43 -0.80 12.75
CA LEU A 122 -9.23 -0.07 11.51
C LEU A 122 -10.52 0.02 10.68
N LYS A 123 -11.27 -1.07 10.55
CA LYS A 123 -12.56 -1.09 9.88
C LYS A 123 -13.60 -0.19 10.57
N ALA A 124 -13.69 -0.30 11.89
CA ALA A 124 -14.63 0.50 12.68
C ALA A 124 -14.32 1.99 12.54
N ASP A 125 -13.08 2.39 12.72
CA ASP A 125 -12.64 3.78 12.63
C ASP A 125 -12.79 4.35 11.22
N LEU A 126 -12.44 3.57 10.17
CA LEU A 126 -12.65 3.97 8.78
C LEU A 126 -14.13 4.18 8.49
N SER A 127 -14.98 3.24 8.90
CA SER A 127 -16.43 3.36 8.68
C SER A 127 -17.03 4.54 9.42
N LEU A 128 -16.63 4.76 10.66
CA LEU A 128 -17.11 5.87 11.49
C LEU A 128 -16.72 7.23 10.91
N LYS A 129 -15.45 7.40 10.52
CA LYS A 129 -14.92 8.68 10.02
C LYS A 129 -15.40 9.00 8.61
N THR A 130 -15.42 8.01 7.73
CA THR A 130 -15.72 8.24 6.31
C THR A 130 -17.19 8.07 5.95
N GLY A 131 -18.00 7.45 6.80
CA GLY A 131 -19.36 7.04 6.48
C GLY A 131 -19.45 5.94 5.40
N ARG A 132 -18.34 5.23 5.11
CA ARG A 132 -18.24 4.23 4.03
C ARG A 132 -17.98 2.84 4.60
N ILE A 133 -18.41 1.83 3.86
CA ILE A 133 -18.13 0.43 4.20
C ILE A 133 -16.89 -0.01 3.44
N PHE A 134 -15.86 -0.44 4.16
CA PHE A 134 -14.64 -1.01 3.61
C PHE A 134 -14.72 -2.53 3.62
N ARG A 135 -14.55 -3.12 2.43
CA ARG A 135 -14.50 -4.57 2.24
C ARG A 135 -13.07 -5.03 2.29
N LEU A 136 -12.75 -5.94 3.18
CA LEU A 136 -11.40 -6.52 3.23
C LEU A 136 -11.12 -7.35 1.99
N MET A 137 -9.90 -7.19 1.51
CA MET A 137 -9.28 -8.05 0.50
C MET A 137 -8.04 -8.70 1.09
N THR A 138 -7.91 -9.98 0.80
CA THR A 138 -6.68 -10.74 1.09
C THR A 138 -5.62 -10.44 0.03
N GLY A 139 -4.36 -10.43 0.44
CA GLY A 139 -3.21 -10.22 -0.43
C GLY A 139 -2.19 -9.29 0.21
N LYS A 140 -1.03 -9.20 -0.40
CA LYS A 140 0.08 -8.37 0.07
C LYS A 140 0.63 -7.49 -1.05
N GLY A 141 0.97 -6.26 -0.69
CA GLY A 141 1.69 -5.32 -1.55
C GLY A 141 1.09 -5.19 -2.96
N LEU A 142 1.96 -5.13 -3.96
CA LEU A 142 1.59 -4.97 -5.38
C LEU A 142 0.75 -6.12 -5.94
N GLY A 143 0.85 -7.33 -5.39
CA GLY A 143 0.01 -8.45 -5.80
C GLY A 143 -1.46 -8.26 -5.46
N ALA A 144 -1.76 -7.64 -4.32
CA ALA A 144 -3.12 -7.30 -3.94
C ALA A 144 -3.71 -6.19 -4.84
N PHE A 145 -2.89 -5.20 -5.20
CA PHE A 145 -3.26 -4.16 -6.15
C PHE A 145 -3.60 -4.75 -7.53
N ASP A 146 -2.74 -5.61 -8.06
CA ASP A 146 -2.93 -6.27 -9.34
C ASP A 146 -4.23 -7.10 -9.38
N ALA A 147 -4.45 -7.91 -8.34
CA ALA A 147 -5.67 -8.70 -8.18
C ALA A 147 -6.95 -7.84 -8.06
N TRP A 148 -6.84 -6.66 -7.43
CA TRP A 148 -7.94 -5.72 -7.35
C TRP A 148 -8.27 -5.11 -8.70
N LEU A 149 -7.28 -4.70 -9.49
CA LEU A 149 -7.47 -4.20 -10.85
C LEU A 149 -8.17 -5.25 -11.73
N ASP A 150 -7.77 -6.51 -11.64
CA ASP A 150 -8.40 -7.57 -12.44
C ASP A 150 -9.86 -7.81 -12.06
N LYS A 151 -10.15 -7.89 -10.76
CA LYS A 151 -11.49 -8.24 -10.26
C LYS A 151 -12.48 -7.09 -10.26
N ARG A 152 -12.00 -5.83 -10.26
CA ARG A 152 -12.84 -4.65 -10.02
C ARG A 152 -12.72 -3.58 -11.09
N TRP A 153 -12.10 -3.89 -12.22
CA TRP A 153 -11.92 -2.93 -13.29
C TRP A 153 -13.24 -2.35 -13.83
N ASP A 154 -14.27 -3.16 -13.95
CA ASP A 154 -15.54 -2.75 -14.57
C ASP A 154 -16.39 -1.83 -13.65
N THR A 155 -16.08 -1.76 -12.38
CA THR A 155 -16.81 -0.95 -11.40
C THR A 155 -15.87 0.11 -10.81
N PRO A 156 -16.20 1.41 -10.92
CA PRO A 156 -15.44 2.45 -10.24
C PRO A 156 -15.34 2.16 -8.73
N GLY A 157 -14.15 2.39 -8.16
CA GLY A 157 -13.96 2.10 -6.76
C GLY A 157 -12.63 2.58 -6.20
N ILE A 158 -12.48 2.44 -4.89
CA ILE A 158 -11.34 2.90 -4.11
C ILE A 158 -10.68 1.68 -3.47
N LEU A 159 -9.37 1.62 -3.53
CA LEU A 159 -8.54 0.68 -2.79
C LEU A 159 -7.67 1.45 -1.79
N VAL A 160 -7.75 1.07 -0.53
CA VAL A 160 -6.83 1.52 0.52
C VAL A 160 -5.90 0.36 0.85
N VAL A 161 -4.61 0.57 0.70
CA VAL A 161 -3.58 -0.38 1.11
C VAL A 161 -2.85 0.20 2.30
N ILE A 162 -2.85 -0.51 3.42
CA ILE A 162 -2.12 -0.14 4.64
C ILE A 162 -1.11 -1.23 4.90
N THR A 163 0.15 -0.84 5.05
CA THR A 163 1.25 -1.75 5.39
C THR A 163 1.85 -1.34 6.72
N LEU A 164 1.99 -2.32 7.60
CA LEU A 164 2.60 -2.18 8.92
C LEU A 164 3.73 -3.20 9.05
N SER A 165 4.95 -2.76 8.85
CA SER A 165 6.16 -3.55 9.11
C SER A 165 6.64 -3.22 10.51
N LEU A 166 6.14 -3.95 11.49
CA LEU A 166 6.42 -3.75 12.93
C LEU A 166 6.68 -5.11 13.59
N PRO A 167 7.79 -5.77 13.27
CA PRO A 167 8.06 -7.13 13.72
C PRO A 167 8.07 -7.21 15.26
N ALA A 168 7.42 -8.24 15.81
CA ALA A 168 7.35 -8.44 17.27
C ALA A 168 8.73 -8.74 17.87
N SER A 169 9.60 -9.38 17.09
CA SER A 169 11.00 -9.67 17.44
C SER A 169 11.87 -9.30 16.24
N PRO A 170 12.31 -8.04 16.14
CA PRO A 170 13.15 -7.58 15.04
C PRO A 170 14.43 -8.39 14.91
N ARG A 171 14.82 -8.65 13.68
CA ARG A 171 16.09 -9.29 13.32
C ARG A 171 17.10 -8.24 12.88
N GLU A 172 18.32 -8.68 12.69
CA GLU A 172 19.38 -7.83 12.13
C GLU A 172 18.95 -7.29 10.75
N GLU A 173 19.11 -5.98 10.56
CA GLU A 173 18.74 -5.22 9.36
C GLU A 173 17.23 -5.07 9.11
N ASP A 174 16.36 -5.47 10.03
CA ASP A 174 14.94 -5.11 9.95
C ASP A 174 14.73 -3.61 10.20
N ALA A 175 13.58 -3.10 9.76
CA ALA A 175 13.15 -1.72 10.00
C ALA A 175 11.67 -1.63 10.32
N ASP A 176 11.30 -0.72 11.22
CA ASP A 176 9.91 -0.33 11.40
C ASP A 176 9.44 0.55 10.24
N ALA A 177 8.24 0.30 9.76
CA ALA A 177 7.60 1.17 8.80
C ALA A 177 6.07 1.10 8.89
N VAL A 178 5.43 2.24 8.68
CA VAL A 178 3.98 2.36 8.53
C VAL A 178 3.71 3.11 7.24
N SER A 179 2.93 2.52 6.35
CA SER A 179 2.58 3.18 5.09
C SER A 179 1.11 3.00 4.73
N MET A 180 0.64 3.89 3.87
CA MET A 180 -0.71 3.86 3.32
C MET A 180 -0.69 4.43 1.91
N VAL A 181 -1.45 3.79 1.01
CA VAL A 181 -1.74 4.30 -0.32
C VAL A 181 -3.24 4.22 -0.55
N VAL A 182 -3.82 5.29 -1.07
CA VAL A 182 -5.23 5.32 -1.51
C VAL A 182 -5.26 5.43 -3.02
N LEU A 183 -5.93 4.49 -3.66
CA LEU A 183 -5.99 4.34 -5.10
C LEU A 183 -7.44 4.40 -5.60
N SER A 184 -7.63 4.94 -6.80
CA SER A 184 -8.87 4.83 -7.55
C SER A 184 -8.62 4.15 -8.90
N ASN A 185 -9.49 3.23 -9.33
CA ASN A 185 -9.39 2.65 -10.68
C ASN A 185 -10.04 3.53 -11.76
N ARG A 186 -10.39 4.76 -11.42
CA ARG A 186 -10.86 5.78 -12.37
C ARG A 186 -10.21 7.11 -12.04
N ASN A 187 -9.91 7.88 -13.07
CA ASN A 187 -9.55 9.27 -12.87
C ASN A 187 -10.71 10.03 -12.23
N THR A 188 -10.42 11.01 -11.42
CA THR A 188 -11.43 11.78 -10.69
C THR A 188 -11.09 13.27 -10.71
N HIS A 189 -12.10 14.10 -10.95
CA HIS A 189 -11.94 15.56 -10.91
C HIS A 189 -11.61 16.10 -9.51
N ALA A 190 -11.89 15.34 -8.47
CA ALA A 190 -11.52 15.71 -7.10
C ALA A 190 -10.00 15.70 -6.87
N TRP A 191 -9.27 14.96 -7.69
CA TRP A 191 -7.81 14.81 -7.61
C TRP A 191 -7.20 14.91 -9.01
N PRO A 192 -7.19 16.11 -9.63
CA PRO A 192 -6.78 16.30 -11.04
C PRO A 192 -5.28 15.95 -11.26
N ASP A 193 -4.45 16.14 -10.24
CA ASP A 193 -3.00 15.89 -10.29
C ASP A 193 -2.61 14.47 -9.83
N ALA A 194 -3.59 13.57 -9.69
CA ALA A 194 -3.32 12.20 -9.27
C ALA A 194 -2.43 11.47 -10.29
N LEU A 195 -1.34 10.90 -9.81
CA LEU A 195 -0.42 10.13 -10.64
C LEU A 195 -1.03 8.78 -11.01
N CYS A 196 -0.80 8.36 -12.25
CA CYS A 196 -1.23 7.06 -12.73
C CYS A 196 -0.21 5.99 -12.32
N LEU A 197 -0.68 4.99 -11.59
CA LEU A 197 0.07 3.80 -11.21
C LEU A 197 -0.30 2.66 -12.17
N HIS A 198 0.64 2.27 -13.02
CA HIS A 198 0.47 1.13 -13.91
C HIS A 198 0.58 -0.19 -13.15
N ARG A 199 0.11 -1.25 -13.78
CA ARG A 199 0.25 -2.61 -13.23
C ARG A 199 1.71 -2.95 -12.99
N PRO A 200 2.02 -3.70 -11.91
CA PRO A 200 3.37 -4.15 -11.66
C PRO A 200 3.78 -5.17 -12.75
N GLU A 201 4.91 -4.94 -13.38
CA GLU A 201 5.52 -5.90 -14.28
C GLU A 201 6.70 -6.62 -13.60
N ARG A 202 6.84 -7.91 -13.89
CA ARG A 202 8.02 -8.66 -13.46
C ARG A 202 9.10 -8.52 -14.51
N GLY A 203 10.23 -7.96 -14.11
CA GLY A 203 11.43 -7.87 -14.91
C GLY A 203 12.61 -8.56 -14.23
N THR A 204 13.58 -8.97 -15.03
CA THR A 204 14.93 -9.31 -14.57
C THR A 204 15.83 -8.09 -14.75
N GLU A 205 16.99 -8.08 -14.11
CA GLU A 205 17.97 -7.00 -14.24
C GLU A 205 18.33 -6.72 -15.72
N THR A 206 18.40 -7.77 -16.54
CA THR A 206 18.67 -7.67 -17.98
C THR A 206 17.48 -7.20 -18.83
N THR A 207 16.25 -7.27 -18.30
CA THR A 207 15.03 -6.85 -19.01
C THR A 207 14.48 -5.54 -18.49
N LEU A 208 15.05 -4.96 -17.44
CA LEU A 208 14.55 -3.76 -16.76
C LEU A 208 14.34 -2.59 -17.73
N THR A 209 15.31 -2.32 -18.61
CA THR A 209 15.21 -1.24 -19.61
C THR A 209 14.04 -1.44 -20.56
N LYS A 210 13.77 -2.69 -20.99
CA LYS A 210 12.65 -3.02 -21.87
C LYS A 210 11.32 -2.89 -21.15
N THR A 211 11.29 -3.23 -19.87
CA THR A 211 10.09 -3.12 -19.03
C THR A 211 9.73 -1.66 -18.80
N LEU A 212 10.72 -0.81 -18.47
CA LEU A 212 10.54 0.63 -18.28
C LEU A 212 10.10 1.37 -19.57
N THR A 213 10.45 0.85 -20.76
CA THR A 213 10.06 1.46 -22.03
C THR A 213 8.61 1.11 -22.43
N ARG A 214 7.99 0.11 -21.79
CA ARG A 214 6.61 -0.32 -22.05
C ARG A 214 5.59 0.29 -21.10
N ALA A 215 6.04 0.77 -19.94
CA ALA A 215 5.22 1.47 -18.96
C ALA A 215 5.01 2.93 -19.35
#